data_ed0213740ab2c3cbed49c724d3acca3d
#
_entry.id   ed0213740ab2c3cbed49c724d3acca3d
#
_cell.length_a   1.000
_cell.length_b   1.000
_cell.length_c   1.000
_cell.angle_alpha   90.00
_cell.angle_beta   90.00
_cell.angle_gamma   90.00
#
_symmetry.space_group_name_H-M   'P 1'
#
loop_
_entity.id
_entity.type
_entity.pdbx_description
1 polymer ?
#
loop_
_entity_poly.entity_id
_entity_poly.type
_entity_poly.pdbx_seq_one_letter_code
_entity_poly.pdbx_strand_id
1 'polypeptide(L)'
;MVRVGLSGLSIADHYRLGEAISAVADKTGKRVVMIASGDLSHKLTAEGPYGFSPEGPKFDKELMECFEDADFLRMMTIKPEVCESAAECGHRSFVIMAGPFDRRKV
;
A
#
# COMPACT_ATOMS: atom_id res chain seq x y z
N MET A 1 -21.29 -1.22 -1.62
CA MET A 1 -19.80 -1.24 -1.61
C MET A 1 -19.29 -0.07 -2.45
N VAL A 2 -18.33 0.68 -1.93
CA VAL A 2 -17.66 1.75 -2.68
C VAL A 2 -16.32 1.24 -3.19
N ARG A 3 -16.01 1.48 -4.45
CA ARG A 3 -14.72 1.15 -5.05
C ARG A 3 -13.92 2.44 -5.27
N VAL A 4 -12.65 2.40 -4.89
CA VAL A 4 -11.71 3.50 -5.07
C VAL A 4 -10.55 3.04 -5.93
N GLY A 5 -10.33 3.72 -7.05
CA GLY A 5 -9.20 3.43 -7.94
C GLY A 5 -7.92 4.12 -7.48
N LEU A 6 -6.80 3.61 -7.94
CA LEU A 6 -5.51 4.25 -7.75
C LEU A 6 -5.28 5.34 -8.80
N SER A 7 -4.34 6.23 -8.51
CA SER A 7 -3.98 7.33 -9.42
C SER A 7 -2.46 7.44 -9.60
N GLY A 8 -2.04 8.30 -10.51
CA GLY A 8 -0.63 8.68 -10.68
C GLY A 8 -0.15 9.77 -9.72
N LEU A 9 -0.97 10.20 -8.76
CA LEU A 9 -0.60 11.19 -7.76
C LEU A 9 0.47 10.64 -6.80
N SER A 10 1.00 11.51 -5.95
CA SER A 10 2.05 11.16 -5.00
C SER A 10 1.59 10.12 -3.97
N ILE A 11 2.55 9.46 -3.34
CA ILE A 11 2.29 8.56 -2.21
C ILE A 11 1.61 9.31 -1.06
N ALA A 12 2.07 10.53 -0.76
CA ALA A 12 1.45 11.37 0.26
C ALA A 12 -0.03 11.68 -0.04
N ASP A 13 -0.39 11.90 -1.30
CA ASP A 13 -1.78 12.14 -1.70
C ASP A 13 -2.64 10.90 -1.51
N HIS A 14 -2.12 9.71 -1.77
CA HIS A 14 -2.82 8.44 -1.48
C HIS A 14 -3.04 8.25 0.03
N TYR A 15 -2.06 8.57 0.84
CA TYR A 15 -2.20 8.55 2.31
C TYR A 15 -3.28 9.53 2.78
N ARG A 16 -3.29 10.75 2.26
CA ARG A 16 -4.32 11.77 2.57
C ARG A 16 -5.71 11.33 2.16
N LEU A 17 -5.83 10.61 1.05
CA LEU A 17 -7.11 10.01 0.65
C LEU A 17 -7.60 9.03 1.72
N GLY A 18 -6.73 8.19 2.24
CA GLY A 18 -7.04 7.28 3.34
C GLY A 18 -7.51 8.01 4.60
N GLU A 19 -6.83 9.08 4.99
CA GLU A 19 -7.25 9.93 6.10
C GLU A 19 -8.64 10.54 5.87
N ALA A 20 -8.91 11.03 4.66
CA ALA A 20 -10.20 11.60 4.30
C ALA A 20 -11.33 10.57 4.34
N ILE A 21 -11.08 9.35 3.86
CA ILE A 21 -12.04 8.24 3.94
C ILE A 21 -12.38 7.94 5.40
N SER A 22 -11.38 7.87 6.26
CA SER A 22 -11.59 7.64 7.69
C SER A 22 -12.41 8.74 8.35
N ALA A 23 -12.12 9.99 8.03
CA ALA A 23 -12.87 11.14 8.57
C ALA A 23 -14.35 11.11 8.16
N VAL A 24 -14.63 10.77 6.90
CA VAL A 24 -16.02 10.65 6.41
C VAL A 24 -16.71 9.45 7.06
N ALA A 25 -16.04 8.32 7.20
CA ALA A 25 -16.59 7.14 7.88
C ALA A 25 -16.99 7.48 9.33
N ASP A 26 -16.15 8.19 10.06
CA ASP A 26 -16.45 8.62 11.43
C ASP A 26 -17.68 9.54 11.48
N LYS A 27 -17.84 10.45 10.52
CA LYS A 27 -19.00 11.35 10.43
C LYS A 27 -20.30 10.61 10.14
N THR A 28 -20.27 9.53 9.39
CA THR A 28 -21.49 8.77 9.05
C THR A 28 -22.01 7.94 10.22
N GLY A 29 -21.18 7.67 11.22
CA GLY A 29 -21.51 6.75 12.32
C GLY A 29 -21.68 5.30 11.89
N LYS A 30 -21.38 4.96 10.64
CA LYS A 30 -21.50 3.61 10.11
C LYS A 30 -20.25 2.79 10.44
N ARG A 31 -20.42 1.49 10.58
CA ARG A 31 -19.30 0.55 10.63
C ARG A 31 -18.76 0.37 9.22
N VAL A 32 -17.48 0.66 9.04
CA VAL A 32 -16.82 0.60 7.73
C VAL A 32 -15.67 -0.39 7.80
N VAL A 33 -15.55 -1.22 6.78
CA VAL A 33 -14.40 -2.09 6.55
C VAL A 33 -13.72 -1.62 5.28
N MET A 34 -12.41 -1.39 5.37
CA MET A 34 -11.58 -1.05 4.21
C MET A 34 -10.79 -2.28 3.78
N ILE A 35 -10.82 -2.59 2.50
CA ILE A 35 -10.04 -3.66 1.90
C ILE A 35 -9.09 -3.05 0.90
N ALA A 36 -7.79 -3.13 1.18
CA ALA A 36 -6.74 -2.76 0.25
C ALA A 36 -6.40 -3.98 -0.63
N SER A 37 -6.64 -3.85 -1.92
CA SER A 37 -6.39 -4.91 -2.89
C SER A 37 -5.21 -4.58 -3.77
N GLY A 38 -4.35 -5.54 -4.00
CA GLY A 38 -3.18 -5.44 -4.86
C GLY A 38 -2.17 -6.53 -4.55
N ASP A 39 -1.30 -6.78 -5.51
CA ASP A 39 -0.25 -7.79 -5.36
C ASP A 39 1.07 -7.14 -4.93
N LEU A 40 1.90 -7.93 -4.29
CA LEU A 40 3.31 -7.62 -4.05
C LEU A 40 4.09 -7.76 -5.37
N SER A 41 5.37 -8.09 -5.33
CA SER A 41 6.16 -8.21 -6.54
C SER A 41 5.64 -9.29 -7.50
N HIS A 42 5.62 -8.96 -8.79
CA HIS A 42 5.39 -9.91 -9.87
C HIS A 42 6.70 -10.46 -10.46
N LYS A 43 7.85 -10.13 -9.88
CA LYS A 43 9.18 -10.51 -10.37
C LYS A 43 9.94 -11.40 -9.41
N LEU A 44 9.29 -12.46 -8.91
CA LEU A 44 9.85 -13.36 -7.91
C LEU A 44 10.57 -14.56 -8.52
N THR A 45 10.22 -14.98 -9.74
CA THR A 45 10.78 -16.16 -10.40
C THR A 45 11.08 -15.88 -11.87
N ALA A 46 12.13 -16.53 -12.40
CA ALA A 46 12.49 -16.42 -13.81
C ALA A 46 11.43 -17.04 -14.75
N GLU A 47 10.68 -18.01 -14.26
CA GLU A 47 9.61 -18.70 -15.00
C GLU A 47 8.28 -17.92 -14.99
N GLY A 48 8.15 -16.91 -14.14
CA GLY A 48 6.96 -16.09 -14.08
C GLY A 48 6.78 -15.21 -15.31
N PRO A 49 5.56 -14.71 -15.56
CA PRO A 49 5.24 -13.92 -16.78
C PRO A 49 6.02 -12.61 -16.87
N TYR A 50 6.50 -12.08 -15.74
CA TYR A 50 7.28 -10.84 -15.68
C TYR A 50 8.78 -11.06 -15.47
N GLY A 51 9.23 -12.35 -15.38
CA GLY A 51 10.61 -12.70 -15.08
C GLY A 51 11.01 -12.42 -13.62
N PHE A 52 12.31 -12.40 -13.37
CA PHE A 52 12.88 -12.18 -12.05
C PHE A 52 13.59 -10.82 -11.97
N SER A 53 13.44 -10.14 -10.83
CA SER A 53 14.25 -8.99 -10.45
C SER A 53 14.71 -9.15 -9.00
N PRO A 54 15.98 -8.88 -8.67
CA PRO A 54 16.46 -8.92 -7.27
C PRO A 54 15.67 -7.98 -6.34
N GLU A 55 15.09 -6.92 -6.88
CA GLU A 55 14.26 -5.99 -6.11
C GLU A 55 12.89 -6.57 -5.74
N GLY A 56 12.44 -7.62 -6.42
CA GLY A 56 11.18 -8.30 -6.12
C GLY A 56 11.15 -8.86 -4.71
N PRO A 57 12.00 -9.83 -4.37
CA PRO A 57 12.06 -10.38 -3.01
C PRO A 57 12.41 -9.34 -1.95
N LYS A 58 13.23 -8.36 -2.26
CA LYS A 58 13.57 -7.26 -1.33
C LYS A 58 12.34 -6.41 -1.01
N PHE A 59 11.57 -6.03 -2.01
CA PHE A 59 10.34 -5.27 -1.85
C PHE A 59 9.34 -6.04 -0.97
N ASP A 60 9.12 -7.31 -1.27
CA ASP A 60 8.18 -8.14 -0.52
C ASP A 60 8.59 -8.25 0.95
N LYS A 61 9.87 -8.51 1.21
CA LYS A 61 10.39 -8.60 2.57
C LYS A 61 10.20 -7.30 3.34
N GLU A 62 10.58 -6.18 2.73
CA GLU A 62 10.48 -4.87 3.37
C GLU A 62 9.03 -4.51 3.68
N LEU A 63 8.12 -4.79 2.74
CA LEU A 63 6.70 -4.52 2.93
C LEU A 63 6.10 -5.39 4.03
N MET A 64 6.47 -6.67 4.10
CA MET A 64 6.01 -7.57 5.16
C MET A 64 6.50 -7.10 6.54
N GLU A 65 7.76 -6.68 6.65
CA GLU A 65 8.29 -6.10 7.89
C GLU A 65 7.53 -4.84 8.30
N CYS A 66 7.21 -3.97 7.34
CA CYS A 66 6.40 -2.77 7.62
C CYS A 66 5.02 -3.13 8.19
N PHE A 67 4.38 -4.18 7.67
CA PHE A 67 3.09 -4.63 8.20
C PHE A 67 3.23 -5.24 9.61
N GLU A 68 4.25 -6.07 9.84
CA GLU A 68 4.48 -6.67 11.15
C GLU A 68 4.71 -5.61 12.23
N ASP A 69 5.46 -4.57 11.90
CA ASP A 69 5.82 -3.49 12.82
C ASP A 69 4.78 -2.35 12.83
N ALA A 70 3.78 -2.39 11.97
CA ALA A 70 2.87 -1.28 11.70
C ALA A 70 3.61 0.03 11.37
N ASP A 71 4.76 -0.09 10.70
CA ASP A 71 5.60 1.03 10.30
C ASP A 71 5.17 1.57 8.92
N PHE A 72 4.06 2.28 8.92
CA PHE A 72 3.49 2.83 7.69
C PHE A 72 4.33 3.96 7.09
N LEU A 73 5.07 4.68 7.92
CA LEU A 73 5.99 5.70 7.41
C LEU A 73 7.11 5.07 6.58
N ARG A 74 7.71 4.00 7.07
CA ARG A 74 8.71 3.24 6.33
C ARG A 74 8.14 2.69 5.01
N MET A 75 6.92 2.15 5.06
CA MET A 75 6.22 1.67 3.86
C MET A 75 6.07 2.78 2.81
N MET A 76 5.72 3.99 3.23
CA MET A 76 5.55 5.14 2.33
C MET A 76 6.87 5.63 1.74
N THR A 77 8.00 5.37 2.40
CA THR A 77 9.33 5.81 1.96
C THR A 77 10.06 4.80 1.08
N ILE A 78 9.45 3.67 0.75
CA ILE A 78 10.03 2.74 -0.24
C ILE A 78 10.21 3.51 -1.56
N LYS A 79 11.43 3.44 -2.10
CA LYS A 79 11.78 4.21 -3.30
C LYS A 79 10.93 3.80 -4.50
N PRO A 80 10.45 4.75 -5.31
CA PRO A 80 9.68 4.45 -6.51
C PRO A 80 10.40 3.51 -7.48
N GLU A 81 11.72 3.61 -7.59
CA GLU A 81 12.54 2.74 -8.43
C GLU A 81 12.47 1.26 -7.99
N VAL A 82 12.41 1.02 -6.68
CA VAL A 82 12.26 -0.33 -6.12
C VAL A 82 10.87 -0.89 -6.44
N CYS A 83 9.83 -0.09 -6.26
CA CYS A 83 8.45 -0.48 -6.61
C CYS A 83 8.33 -0.84 -8.10
N GLU A 84 8.90 -0.01 -8.96
CA GLU A 84 8.88 -0.23 -10.41
C GLU A 84 9.66 -1.49 -10.79
N SER A 85 10.87 -1.67 -10.25
CA SER A 85 11.70 -2.85 -10.50
C SER A 85 11.07 -4.14 -9.98
N ALA A 86 10.32 -4.07 -8.88
CA ALA A 86 9.56 -5.20 -8.33
C ALA A 86 8.30 -5.51 -9.15
N ALA A 87 7.84 -4.58 -9.98
CA ALA A 87 6.57 -4.66 -10.73
C ALA A 87 5.39 -4.99 -9.79
N GLU A 88 5.27 -4.21 -8.73
CA GLU A 88 4.19 -4.35 -7.74
C GLU A 88 2.92 -3.61 -8.21
N CYS A 89 1.78 -3.95 -7.64
CA CYS A 89 0.53 -3.22 -7.86
C CYS A 89 -0.26 -2.92 -6.57
N GLY A 90 0.27 -3.29 -5.42
CA GLY A 90 -0.41 -3.15 -4.13
C GLY A 90 0.03 -1.95 -3.30
N HIS A 91 1.21 -1.41 -3.52
CA HIS A 91 1.82 -0.41 -2.64
C HIS A 91 0.91 0.79 -2.38
N ARG A 92 0.35 1.41 -3.43
CA ARG A 92 -0.55 2.56 -3.27
C ARG A 92 -1.85 2.21 -2.55
N SER A 93 -2.40 1.03 -2.77
CA SER A 93 -3.58 0.54 -2.04
C SER A 93 -3.29 0.43 -0.54
N PHE A 94 -2.13 -0.09 -0.19
CA PHE A 94 -1.70 -0.22 1.20
C PHE A 94 -1.45 1.14 1.85
N VAL A 95 -0.93 2.10 1.09
CA VAL A 95 -0.75 3.48 1.56
C VAL A 95 -2.10 4.14 1.87
N ILE A 96 -3.11 3.95 1.03
CA ILE A 96 -4.47 4.44 1.32
C ILE A 96 -4.99 3.81 2.60
N MET A 97 -4.81 2.50 2.76
CA MET A 97 -5.23 1.78 3.97
C MET A 97 -4.51 2.29 5.23
N ALA A 98 -3.27 2.72 5.11
CA ALA A 98 -2.50 3.26 6.24
C ALA A 98 -3.07 4.58 6.76
N GLY A 99 -3.70 5.39 5.92
CA GLY A 99 -4.27 6.68 6.31
C GLY A 99 -5.19 6.62 7.50
N PRO A 100 -6.17 5.70 7.58
CA PRO A 100 -7.05 5.53 8.73
C PRO A 100 -6.34 5.26 10.07
N PHE A 101 -5.12 4.75 10.03
CA PHE A 101 -4.32 4.49 11.23
C PHE A 101 -3.47 5.68 11.67
N ASP A 102 -3.53 6.80 10.95
CA ASP A 102 -2.79 8.00 11.31
C ASP A 102 -3.12 8.43 12.75
N ARG A 103 -2.09 8.57 13.56
CA ARG A 103 -2.21 8.92 14.99
C ARG A 103 -3.06 7.96 15.83
N ARG A 104 -3.28 6.74 15.35
CA ARG A 104 -4.01 5.70 16.09
C ARG A 104 -3.05 4.59 16.49
N LYS A 105 -3.34 3.94 17.62
CA LYS A 105 -2.67 2.68 17.96
C LYS A 105 -3.15 1.57 17.04
N VAL A 106 -2.21 0.81 16.57
CA VAL A 106 -2.47 -0.36 15.74
C VAL A 106 -2.10 -1.63 16.53
#